data_0ea83e6147080a2b03649fd6873b862a
#
_entry.id   0ea83e6147080a2b03649fd6873b862a
#
_cell.length_a   1.000
_cell.length_b   1.000
_cell.length_c   1.000
_cell.angle_alpha   90.00
_cell.angle_beta   90.00
_cell.angle_gamma   90.00
#
_symmetry.space_group_name_H-M   'P 1'
#
loop_
_entity.id
_entity.type
_entity.pdbx_description
1 polymer ?
#
loop_
_entity_poly.entity_id
_entity_poly.type
_entity_poly.pdbx_seq_one_letter_code
_entity_poly.pdbx_strand_id
1 'polypeptide(L)'
;MPEMLISGRGYDRIGQVSYRIAVPFAALLLVSACGGAQKAPPQVSSPATSAPPATTASAGPSSSGPDTRPALAETRSTMTQNLKVEVVGLNRVKAKHLVAQVRLTNTGTDEHLSWAGEMGDNTRPLGQIRWASGIGVLDAQARTWILPYKPADFPCLCSDEDRDDIGPFIDAGQSISLYAVMPAPSGNPAATTVVTPVGPPMTNVPISDEPPVVPAGMIVPDPDAEPVTTVTRRLVTPSESLDKSEETADDGQDLQVNLSSDVLFAVNKAALTAKAKAVLARTAKLIDTSAGPAVTVEGHADSSGTDAINNPLSTRRAQAVKQALAALVTRQGVGFQAKGYGSRRPLYSNDSDEGKRRNRRVTVTFAKPRAPETEQPATPTTSTTPGATGLTGTGKADGQPISMEVTGLRRLPGGLGLLTYRVTNEGDGEAWFNELHHAQDWQSFKYQAATNVRLTDVAAGRQYLPGRLLVPTDDGGTDSYCACTDVSGVRLSTEKFGPGQEREFWDLFALPEGASTMQVKIASFRDLQVPVQ
;
A
#
# COMPACT_ATOMS: atom_id res chain seq x y z
N MET A 1 48.45 -26.42 -22.33
CA MET A 1 48.23 -27.52 -21.37
C MET A 1 48.97 -27.16 -20.08
N PRO A 2 48.35 -27.00 -18.92
CA PRO A 2 47.48 -28.00 -18.30
C PRO A 2 46.10 -27.45 -17.92
N GLU A 3 45.18 -28.39 -17.78
CA GLU A 3 43.79 -28.26 -17.35
C GLU A 3 43.68 -27.80 -15.89
N MET A 4 42.72 -26.93 -15.64
CA MET A 4 42.30 -26.56 -14.28
C MET A 4 40.85 -26.99 -14.05
N LEU A 5 40.71 -28.07 -13.28
CA LEU A 5 39.46 -28.66 -12.81
C LEU A 5 38.73 -27.65 -11.90
N ILE A 6 37.51 -27.30 -12.27
CA ILE A 6 36.58 -26.57 -11.40
C ILE A 6 35.68 -27.61 -10.71
N SER A 7 35.87 -27.76 -9.40
CA SER A 7 35.04 -28.59 -8.53
C SER A 7 33.70 -27.89 -8.26
N GLY A 8 32.62 -28.48 -8.76
CA GLY A 8 31.24 -28.09 -8.41
C GLY A 8 30.92 -28.57 -7.00
N ARG A 9 30.47 -27.65 -6.13
CA ARG A 9 29.78 -27.99 -4.87
C ARG A 9 28.28 -28.06 -5.14
N GLY A 10 27.75 -29.28 -4.90
CA GLY A 10 26.35 -29.59 -5.04
C GLY A 10 25.51 -28.88 -3.97
N TYR A 11 24.36 -28.42 -4.39
CA TYR A 11 23.27 -28.02 -3.48
C TYR A 11 22.56 -29.27 -2.98
N ASP A 12 22.65 -29.50 -1.69
CA ASP A 12 21.95 -30.59 -1.01
C ASP A 12 20.46 -30.30 -0.87
N ARG A 13 19.69 -31.34 -1.08
CA ARG A 13 18.25 -31.47 -1.04
C ARG A 13 17.69 -31.04 0.33
N ILE A 14 16.72 -30.16 0.32
CA ILE A 14 15.82 -29.93 1.47
C ILE A 14 14.85 -31.10 1.54
N GLY A 15 14.94 -31.85 2.66
CA GLY A 15 14.13 -33.04 2.92
C GLY A 15 12.66 -32.72 3.12
N GLN A 16 11.82 -33.48 2.45
CA GLN A 16 10.39 -33.56 2.72
C GLN A 16 10.15 -34.22 4.08
N VAL A 17 9.59 -33.47 5.03
CA VAL A 17 9.10 -34.02 6.29
C VAL A 17 7.65 -34.47 6.09
N SER A 18 7.48 -35.77 5.90
CA SER A 18 6.15 -36.41 5.86
C SER A 18 5.64 -36.62 7.28
N TYR A 19 4.65 -35.86 7.71
CA TYR A 19 3.92 -36.14 8.94
C TYR A 19 2.91 -37.27 8.70
N ARG A 20 3.20 -38.45 9.28
CA ARG A 20 2.21 -39.54 9.41
C ARG A 20 1.40 -39.28 10.67
N ILE A 21 0.13 -38.96 10.49
CA ILE A 21 -0.86 -38.91 11.59
C ILE A 21 -1.32 -40.34 11.86
N ALA A 22 -0.99 -40.83 13.03
CA ALA A 22 -1.51 -42.11 13.53
C ALA A 22 -2.85 -41.84 14.25
N VAL A 23 -3.91 -42.42 13.74
CA VAL A 23 -5.26 -42.43 14.37
C VAL A 23 -5.35 -43.68 15.24
N PRO A 24 -5.66 -43.62 16.54
CA PRO A 24 -5.99 -44.79 17.32
C PRO A 24 -7.49 -45.14 17.17
N PHE A 25 -7.75 -46.35 16.70
CA PHE A 25 -9.07 -47.00 16.79
C PHE A 25 -9.40 -47.27 18.25
N ALA A 26 -10.50 -46.74 18.75
CA ALA A 26 -11.13 -47.19 19.99
C ALA A 26 -12.44 -47.94 19.67
N ALA A 27 -12.50 -49.16 20.19
CA ALA A 27 -13.57 -50.11 19.94
C ALA A 27 -14.87 -49.72 20.64
N LEU A 28 -15.98 -49.92 19.90
CA LEU A 28 -17.34 -49.83 20.38
C LEU A 28 -17.69 -51.10 21.19
N LEU A 29 -18.19 -50.95 22.39
CA LEU A 29 -18.96 -51.97 23.12
C LEU A 29 -20.43 -51.54 23.17
N LEU A 30 -21.27 -52.34 22.52
CA LEU A 30 -22.72 -52.30 22.59
C LEU A 30 -23.19 -52.92 23.92
N VAL A 31 -23.98 -52.18 24.70
CA VAL A 31 -24.84 -52.78 25.73
C VAL A 31 -26.29 -52.34 25.47
N SER A 32 -27.11 -53.31 25.21
CA SER A 32 -28.57 -53.23 25.05
C SER A 32 -29.20 -53.32 26.42
N ALA A 33 -30.13 -52.43 26.78
CA ALA A 33 -31.13 -52.76 27.84
C ALA A 33 -32.42 -51.95 27.69
N CYS A 34 -33.50 -52.63 27.81
CA CYS A 34 -34.90 -52.29 27.61
C CYS A 34 -35.51 -51.29 28.60
N GLY A 35 -36.54 -50.57 28.11
CA GLY A 35 -37.87 -50.52 28.70
C GLY A 35 -38.11 -49.45 29.80
N GLY A 36 -39.13 -48.61 29.57
CA GLY A 36 -39.78 -47.88 30.64
C GLY A 36 -40.50 -46.59 30.19
N ALA A 37 -41.78 -46.75 29.87
CA ALA A 37 -42.68 -45.61 29.65
C ALA A 37 -43.00 -44.90 30.96
N GLN A 38 -42.80 -43.56 31.01
CA GLN A 38 -43.36 -42.74 32.08
C GLN A 38 -44.04 -41.50 31.54
N LYS A 39 -45.24 -41.24 32.08
CA LYS A 39 -46.23 -40.21 31.79
C LYS A 39 -45.72 -38.81 32.02
N ALA A 40 -46.16 -37.89 31.15
CA ALA A 40 -46.01 -36.46 31.30
C ALA A 40 -46.90 -35.92 32.46
N PRO A 41 -46.43 -34.94 33.25
CA PRO A 41 -47.26 -34.15 34.14
C PRO A 41 -47.83 -32.90 33.42
N PRO A 42 -48.92 -32.30 33.99
CA PRO A 42 -49.75 -31.33 33.29
C PRO A 42 -49.12 -29.92 33.24
N GLN A 43 -49.43 -29.25 32.15
CA GLN A 43 -49.12 -27.84 31.96
C GLN A 43 -49.84 -26.94 32.95
N VAL A 44 -49.10 -26.07 33.62
CA VAL A 44 -49.62 -24.94 34.40
C VAL A 44 -49.41 -23.69 33.56
N SER A 45 -50.52 -23.04 33.18
CA SER A 45 -50.54 -21.76 32.51
C SER A 45 -50.16 -20.65 33.49
N SER A 46 -49.14 -19.85 33.18
CA SER A 46 -48.82 -18.58 33.86
C SER A 46 -48.92 -17.41 32.89
N PRO A 47 -49.27 -16.22 33.35
CA PRO A 47 -49.81 -15.15 32.52
C PRO A 47 -48.71 -14.40 31.76
N ALA A 48 -49.07 -13.90 30.58
CA ALA A 48 -48.27 -13.08 29.69
C ALA A 48 -47.81 -11.81 30.36
N THR A 49 -46.49 -11.64 30.50
CA THR A 49 -45.87 -10.35 30.79
C THR A 49 -45.50 -9.69 29.45
N SER A 50 -46.10 -8.55 29.19
CA SER A 50 -45.87 -7.72 28.03
C SER A 50 -44.44 -7.23 28.00
N ALA A 51 -43.70 -7.64 26.94
CA ALA A 51 -42.38 -7.10 26.59
C ALA A 51 -42.51 -5.66 26.06
N PRO A 52 -41.56 -4.78 26.35
CA PRO A 52 -41.55 -3.42 25.75
C PRO A 52 -41.28 -3.55 24.22
N PRO A 53 -41.78 -2.55 23.42
CA PRO A 53 -41.62 -2.63 21.98
C PRO A 53 -40.15 -2.53 21.60
N ALA A 54 -39.67 -3.52 20.88
CA ALA A 54 -38.36 -3.49 20.20
C ALA A 54 -38.37 -2.31 19.22
N THR A 55 -37.46 -1.39 19.41
CA THR A 55 -37.19 -0.33 18.44
C THR A 55 -36.65 -1.01 17.17
N THR A 56 -37.51 -1.11 16.17
CA THR A 56 -37.13 -1.55 14.82
C THR A 56 -36.18 -0.50 14.27
N ALA A 57 -34.90 -0.84 14.20
CA ALA A 57 -33.97 -0.17 13.30
C ALA A 57 -34.58 -0.27 11.89
N SER A 58 -34.82 0.87 11.26
CA SER A 58 -35.34 0.95 9.90
C SER A 58 -34.35 0.25 8.98
N ALA A 59 -34.67 -0.97 8.58
CA ALA A 59 -33.98 -1.66 7.51
C ALA A 59 -34.28 -0.89 6.22
N GLY A 60 -33.24 -0.34 5.60
CA GLY A 60 -33.35 0.19 4.25
C GLY A 60 -33.83 -0.89 3.26
N PRO A 61 -34.27 -0.52 2.07
CA PRO A 61 -34.88 -1.47 1.13
C PRO A 61 -33.88 -2.59 0.76
N SER A 62 -34.18 -3.82 1.16
CA SER A 62 -33.45 -5.01 0.75
C SER A 62 -33.79 -5.34 -0.70
N SER A 63 -32.83 -5.30 -1.61
CA SER A 63 -33.03 -5.76 -2.98
C SER A 63 -32.77 -7.27 -3.07
N SER A 64 -33.80 -8.05 -3.42
CA SER A 64 -33.69 -9.48 -3.70
C SER A 64 -33.31 -9.68 -5.19
N GLY A 65 -32.03 -9.77 -5.51
CA GLY A 65 -31.52 -9.99 -6.87
C GLY A 65 -30.04 -9.62 -7.01
N PRO A 66 -29.41 -9.88 -8.17
CA PRO A 66 -28.06 -9.43 -8.42
C PRO A 66 -27.96 -7.92 -8.22
N ASP A 67 -26.87 -7.45 -7.62
CA ASP A 67 -26.64 -6.02 -7.38
C ASP A 67 -26.50 -5.29 -8.72
N THR A 68 -27.52 -4.52 -9.08
CA THR A 68 -27.57 -3.77 -10.35
C THR A 68 -27.28 -2.28 -10.18
N ARG A 69 -26.81 -1.85 -9.00
CA ARG A 69 -26.48 -0.44 -8.77
C ARG A 69 -25.43 0.04 -9.78
N PRO A 70 -25.52 1.29 -10.26
CA PRO A 70 -24.48 1.86 -11.09
C PRO A 70 -23.15 1.93 -10.34
N ALA A 71 -22.04 1.68 -11.01
CA ALA A 71 -20.72 1.85 -10.45
C ALA A 71 -20.42 3.34 -10.22
N LEU A 72 -19.92 3.68 -9.04
CA LEU A 72 -19.35 4.99 -8.72
C LEU A 72 -17.96 5.15 -9.34
N ALA A 73 -17.22 4.05 -9.40
CA ALA A 73 -15.93 3.92 -10.07
C ALA A 73 -15.67 2.45 -10.41
N GLU A 74 -14.83 2.20 -11.39
CA GLU A 74 -14.47 0.85 -11.82
C GLU A 74 -13.00 0.74 -12.19
N THR A 75 -12.46 -0.47 -12.07
CA THR A 75 -11.13 -0.84 -12.55
C THR A 75 -11.11 -2.30 -12.99
N ARG A 76 -10.07 -2.69 -13.71
CA ARG A 76 -9.81 -4.10 -14.03
C ARG A 76 -8.73 -4.65 -13.10
N SER A 77 -8.80 -5.95 -12.87
CA SER A 77 -7.80 -6.62 -12.04
C SER A 77 -6.43 -6.62 -12.72
N THR A 78 -5.39 -6.46 -11.88
CA THR A 78 -3.99 -6.66 -12.28
C THR A 78 -3.65 -8.14 -12.44
N MET A 79 -4.47 -9.03 -11.89
CA MET A 79 -4.23 -10.48 -11.87
C MET A 79 -4.80 -11.19 -13.09
N THR A 80 -6.00 -10.79 -13.52
CA THR A 80 -6.67 -11.34 -14.69
C THR A 80 -7.52 -10.28 -15.36
N GLN A 81 -7.52 -10.26 -16.68
CA GLN A 81 -8.39 -9.38 -17.46
C GLN A 81 -9.89 -9.70 -17.29
N ASN A 82 -10.22 -10.88 -16.76
CA ASN A 82 -11.58 -11.36 -16.58
C ASN A 82 -12.23 -10.91 -15.27
N LEU A 83 -11.52 -10.26 -14.36
CA LEU A 83 -12.09 -9.73 -13.13
C LEU A 83 -12.29 -8.22 -13.22
N LYS A 84 -13.56 -7.81 -13.24
CA LYS A 84 -13.97 -6.41 -13.12
C LYS A 84 -14.23 -6.07 -11.66
N VAL A 85 -13.75 -4.93 -11.20
CA VAL A 85 -13.88 -4.43 -9.83
C VAL A 85 -14.61 -3.10 -9.87
N GLU A 86 -15.73 -2.98 -9.17
CA GLU A 86 -16.59 -1.80 -9.18
C GLU A 86 -16.92 -1.35 -7.75
N VAL A 87 -16.75 -0.07 -7.46
CA VAL A 87 -17.31 0.51 -6.23
C VAL A 87 -18.76 0.86 -6.50
N VAL A 88 -19.68 0.25 -5.78
CA VAL A 88 -21.14 0.44 -5.93
C VAL A 88 -21.76 1.18 -4.75
N GLY A 89 -20.99 1.46 -3.72
CA GLY A 89 -21.40 2.25 -2.57
C GLY A 89 -20.20 2.68 -1.74
N LEU A 90 -20.21 3.93 -1.27
CA LEU A 90 -19.26 4.45 -0.31
C LEU A 90 -20.01 5.42 0.61
N ASN A 91 -20.39 4.93 1.78
CA ASN A 91 -21.33 5.62 2.64
C ASN A 91 -20.72 5.96 3.99
N ARG A 92 -20.84 7.22 4.41
CA ARG A 92 -20.46 7.65 5.75
C ARG A 92 -21.60 7.32 6.73
N VAL A 93 -21.25 6.62 7.79
CA VAL A 93 -22.20 6.17 8.81
C VAL A 93 -21.81 6.76 10.17
N LYS A 94 -22.79 7.32 10.89
CA LYS A 94 -22.59 7.97 12.21
C LYS A 94 -21.47 9.02 12.20
N ALA A 95 -21.23 9.68 11.07
CA ALA A 95 -20.23 10.73 10.84
C ALA A 95 -18.75 10.32 11.05
N LYS A 96 -18.45 9.10 11.47
CA LYS A 96 -17.10 8.65 11.82
C LYS A 96 -16.66 7.32 11.17
N HIS A 97 -17.61 6.58 10.61
CA HIS A 97 -17.35 5.31 9.94
C HIS A 97 -17.62 5.42 8.45
N LEU A 98 -16.97 4.60 7.69
CA LEU A 98 -17.17 4.48 6.25
C LEU A 98 -17.49 3.03 5.92
N VAL A 99 -18.54 2.81 5.12
CA VAL A 99 -18.89 1.52 4.54
C VAL A 99 -18.58 1.58 3.06
N ALA A 100 -17.59 0.82 2.63
CA ALA A 100 -17.27 0.62 1.23
C ALA A 100 -17.95 -0.64 0.72
N GLN A 101 -18.61 -0.57 -0.44
CA GLN A 101 -19.25 -1.70 -1.10
C GLN A 101 -18.65 -1.87 -2.49
N VAL A 102 -18.11 -3.05 -2.74
CA VAL A 102 -17.39 -3.40 -3.96
C VAL A 102 -18.07 -4.60 -4.62
N ARG A 103 -18.39 -4.47 -5.90
CA ARG A 103 -18.86 -5.56 -6.73
C ARG A 103 -17.70 -6.11 -7.53
N LEU A 104 -17.52 -7.42 -7.45
CA LEU A 104 -16.59 -8.18 -8.27
C LEU A 104 -17.40 -8.94 -9.32
N THR A 105 -17.02 -8.80 -10.60
CA THR A 105 -17.68 -9.49 -11.71
C THR A 105 -16.66 -10.32 -12.48
N ASN A 106 -16.90 -11.62 -12.58
CA ASN A 106 -16.16 -12.47 -13.51
C ASN A 106 -16.72 -12.29 -14.91
N THR A 107 -15.99 -11.62 -15.78
CA THR A 107 -16.37 -11.38 -17.19
C THR A 107 -15.87 -12.47 -18.14
N GLY A 108 -15.18 -13.49 -17.62
CA GLY A 108 -14.73 -14.66 -18.37
C GLY A 108 -15.88 -15.62 -18.69
N THR A 109 -15.62 -16.61 -19.54
CA THR A 109 -16.63 -17.57 -20.02
C THR A 109 -16.45 -18.98 -19.41
N ASP A 110 -15.26 -19.35 -19.00
CA ASP A 110 -14.91 -20.74 -18.66
C ASP A 110 -14.14 -20.91 -17.34
N GLU A 111 -13.97 -19.85 -16.55
CA GLU A 111 -13.15 -19.88 -15.35
C GLU A 111 -13.97 -19.54 -14.10
N HIS A 112 -13.66 -20.23 -12.99
CA HIS A 112 -14.03 -19.80 -11.65
C HIS A 112 -12.93 -18.90 -11.11
N LEU A 113 -13.26 -17.68 -10.67
CA LEU A 113 -12.30 -16.77 -10.07
C LEU A 113 -12.39 -16.81 -8.55
N SER A 114 -11.27 -17.09 -7.87
CA SER A 114 -11.17 -16.95 -6.43
C SER A 114 -11.14 -15.48 -6.04
N TRP A 115 -11.87 -15.11 -4.98
CA TRP A 115 -11.83 -13.75 -4.43
C TRP A 115 -11.32 -13.71 -2.98
N ALA A 116 -11.62 -14.73 -2.20
CA ALA A 116 -11.41 -14.70 -0.75
C ALA A 116 -9.94 -14.57 -0.33
N GLY A 117 -9.03 -15.23 -1.06
CA GLY A 117 -7.59 -15.08 -0.85
C GLY A 117 -7.01 -13.80 -1.48
N GLU A 118 -7.68 -13.29 -2.52
CA GLU A 118 -7.20 -12.19 -3.35
C GLU A 118 -7.51 -10.81 -2.77
N MET A 119 -8.67 -10.70 -2.11
CA MET A 119 -9.15 -9.45 -1.52
C MET A 119 -8.62 -9.23 -0.10
N GLY A 120 -7.74 -10.10 0.39
CA GLY A 120 -7.14 -10.01 1.71
C GLY A 120 -6.06 -8.95 1.83
N ASP A 121 -5.92 -8.36 3.03
CA ASP A 121 -4.81 -7.46 3.37
C ASP A 121 -3.54 -8.26 3.68
N ASN A 122 -2.67 -8.40 2.70
CA ASN A 122 -1.41 -9.13 2.82
C ASN A 122 -0.35 -8.44 3.69
N THR A 123 -0.61 -7.24 4.18
CA THR A 123 0.24 -6.60 5.19
C THR A 123 -0.08 -7.08 6.61
N ARG A 124 -1.07 -7.95 6.79
CA ARG A 124 -1.42 -8.57 8.07
C ARG A 124 -0.62 -9.84 8.33
N PRO A 125 -0.54 -10.31 9.57
CA PRO A 125 0.03 -11.61 9.88
C PRO A 125 -0.67 -12.75 9.13
N LEU A 126 0.07 -13.79 8.77
CA LEU A 126 -0.46 -15.02 8.18
C LEU A 126 -1.64 -15.54 9.03
N GLY A 127 -2.73 -15.92 8.36
CA GLY A 127 -3.98 -16.35 9.01
C GLY A 127 -5.00 -15.23 9.23
N GLN A 128 -4.61 -13.96 9.11
CA GLN A 128 -5.51 -12.80 9.10
C GLN A 128 -5.69 -12.21 7.69
N ILE A 129 -5.01 -12.79 6.70
CA ILE A 129 -5.08 -12.42 5.28
C ILE A 129 -6.24 -13.19 4.68
N ARG A 130 -7.46 -12.70 4.86
CA ARG A 130 -8.65 -13.38 4.35
C ARG A 130 -9.73 -12.37 3.98
N TRP A 131 -10.65 -12.83 3.17
CA TRP A 131 -11.90 -12.15 2.87
C TRP A 131 -11.68 -10.78 2.24
N ALA A 132 -12.55 -9.82 2.50
CA ALA A 132 -12.47 -8.47 1.97
C ALA A 132 -11.60 -7.53 2.83
N SER A 133 -10.64 -8.06 3.63
CA SER A 133 -9.83 -7.25 4.56
C SER A 133 -8.89 -6.25 3.87
N GLY A 134 -8.61 -6.42 2.58
CA GLY A 134 -7.79 -5.51 1.79
C GLY A 134 -8.57 -4.38 1.08
N ILE A 135 -9.91 -4.37 1.15
CA ILE A 135 -10.69 -3.23 0.69
C ILE A 135 -10.46 -2.06 1.65
N GLY A 136 -9.99 -0.94 1.15
CA GLY A 136 -9.68 0.22 1.97
C GLY A 136 -9.88 1.53 1.24
N VAL A 137 -9.49 2.62 1.90
CA VAL A 137 -9.43 3.95 1.29
C VAL A 137 -8.09 4.62 1.58
N LEU A 138 -7.65 5.47 0.67
CA LEU A 138 -6.48 6.31 0.84
C LEU A 138 -6.93 7.71 1.27
N ASP A 139 -6.67 8.07 2.53
CA ASP A 139 -6.63 9.47 2.95
C ASP A 139 -5.35 10.09 2.39
N ALA A 140 -5.46 10.65 1.19
CA ALA A 140 -4.31 11.16 0.48
C ALA A 140 -3.69 12.39 1.16
N GLN A 141 -4.51 13.20 1.84
CA GLN A 141 -4.06 14.39 2.57
C GLN A 141 -3.24 14.00 3.82
N ALA A 142 -3.77 13.04 4.59
CA ALA A 142 -3.07 12.50 5.76
C ALA A 142 -2.01 11.45 5.42
N ARG A 143 -1.90 11.06 4.14
CA ARG A 143 -1.06 9.95 3.67
C ARG A 143 -1.26 8.68 4.48
N THR A 144 -2.51 8.33 4.69
CA THR A 144 -2.90 7.18 5.48
C THR A 144 -3.77 6.24 4.64
N TRP A 145 -3.32 4.99 4.53
CA TRP A 145 -4.12 3.92 3.97
C TRP A 145 -4.98 3.35 5.09
N ILE A 146 -6.29 3.47 4.98
CA ILE A 146 -7.28 3.08 5.99
C ILE A 146 -7.91 1.76 5.56
N LEU A 147 -7.89 0.76 6.44
CA LEU A 147 -8.37 -0.59 6.22
C LEU A 147 -9.54 -0.91 7.16
N PRO A 148 -10.27 -2.00 6.93
CA PRO A 148 -11.39 -2.38 7.77
C PRO A 148 -10.99 -2.55 9.23
N TYR A 149 -11.90 -2.15 10.13
CA TYR A 149 -11.72 -2.38 11.56
C TYR A 149 -11.44 -3.84 11.86
N LYS A 150 -10.68 -4.09 12.92
CA LYS A 150 -10.40 -5.42 13.44
C LYS A 150 -11.09 -5.59 14.79
N PRO A 151 -12.14 -6.43 14.89
CA PRO A 151 -12.67 -6.93 16.15
C PRO A 151 -11.68 -7.85 16.87
N ALA A 152 -11.96 -8.19 18.15
CA ALA A 152 -11.09 -9.09 18.92
C ALA A 152 -11.03 -10.48 18.29
N ASP A 153 -12.18 -11.02 17.87
CA ASP A 153 -12.33 -12.41 17.47
C ASP A 153 -12.33 -12.64 15.95
N PHE A 154 -12.36 -11.56 15.14
CA PHE A 154 -12.41 -11.64 13.68
C PHE A 154 -11.29 -10.83 13.03
N PRO A 155 -10.81 -11.25 11.85
CA PRO A 155 -9.80 -10.51 11.09
C PRO A 155 -10.24 -9.10 10.70
N CYS A 156 -11.51 -8.89 10.36
CA CYS A 156 -12.03 -7.58 9.94
C CYS A 156 -13.55 -7.45 10.08
N LEU A 157 -14.04 -6.22 10.15
CA LEU A 157 -15.44 -5.90 9.85
C LEU A 157 -15.61 -5.76 8.33
N CYS A 158 -15.61 -6.88 7.64
CA CYS A 158 -15.72 -6.96 6.19
C CYS A 158 -16.41 -8.25 5.77
N SER A 159 -16.79 -8.38 4.49
CA SER A 159 -17.36 -9.60 3.95
C SER A 159 -16.49 -10.82 4.20
N ASP A 160 -17.16 -11.90 4.56
CA ASP A 160 -16.60 -13.18 4.95
C ASP A 160 -17.31 -14.29 4.17
N GLU A 161 -16.57 -15.19 3.56
CA GLU A 161 -17.12 -16.24 2.71
C GLU A 161 -18.10 -17.16 3.45
N ASP A 162 -17.82 -17.47 4.72
CA ASP A 162 -18.65 -18.38 5.52
C ASP A 162 -19.86 -17.68 6.16
N ARG A 163 -19.63 -16.47 6.73
CA ARG A 163 -20.66 -15.73 7.45
C ARG A 163 -21.72 -15.12 6.53
N ASP A 164 -21.29 -14.64 5.37
CA ASP A 164 -22.16 -13.94 4.43
C ASP A 164 -22.69 -14.87 3.32
N ASP A 165 -22.40 -16.18 3.39
CA ASP A 165 -22.84 -17.22 2.42
C ASP A 165 -22.51 -16.85 0.96
N ILE A 166 -21.31 -16.31 0.74
CA ILE A 166 -20.90 -15.80 -0.57
C ILE A 166 -20.15 -16.88 -1.37
N GLY A 167 -19.52 -17.83 -0.71
CA GLY A 167 -18.62 -18.80 -1.34
C GLY A 167 -17.30 -18.18 -1.82
N PRO A 168 -16.22 -18.97 -1.96
CA PRO A 168 -14.88 -18.46 -2.25
C PRO A 168 -14.63 -18.14 -3.72
N PHE A 169 -15.55 -18.47 -4.63
CA PHE A 169 -15.39 -18.35 -6.07
C PHE A 169 -16.51 -17.53 -6.72
N ILE A 170 -16.19 -16.91 -7.85
CA ILE A 170 -17.13 -16.22 -8.72
C ILE A 170 -17.19 -16.98 -10.04
N ASP A 171 -18.33 -17.56 -10.36
CA ASP A 171 -18.54 -18.28 -11.61
C ASP A 171 -18.54 -17.35 -12.82
N ALA A 172 -18.25 -17.90 -13.99
CA ALA A 172 -18.25 -17.16 -15.25
C ALA A 172 -19.57 -16.40 -15.46
N GLY A 173 -19.47 -15.11 -15.76
CA GLY A 173 -20.61 -14.22 -15.95
C GLY A 173 -21.35 -13.81 -14.68
N GLN A 174 -20.90 -14.26 -13.49
CA GLN A 174 -21.52 -13.92 -12.20
C GLN A 174 -20.83 -12.76 -11.52
N SER A 175 -21.54 -12.16 -10.56
CA SER A 175 -21.03 -11.08 -9.71
C SER A 175 -21.33 -11.36 -8.25
N ILE A 176 -20.40 -10.93 -7.38
CA ILE A 176 -20.61 -10.88 -5.93
C ILE A 176 -20.44 -9.45 -5.43
N SER A 177 -21.15 -9.12 -4.35
CA SER A 177 -20.98 -7.83 -3.66
C SER A 177 -20.33 -8.04 -2.30
N LEU A 178 -19.30 -7.27 -2.02
CA LEU A 178 -18.51 -7.30 -0.79
C LEU A 178 -18.65 -5.97 -0.06
N TYR A 179 -18.52 -5.98 1.26
CA TYR A 179 -18.44 -4.76 2.07
C TYR A 179 -17.19 -4.74 2.95
N ALA A 180 -16.80 -3.54 3.35
CA ALA A 180 -15.76 -3.30 4.34
C ALA A 180 -16.11 -2.06 5.17
N VAL A 181 -16.04 -2.17 6.51
CA VAL A 181 -16.36 -1.10 7.45
C VAL A 181 -15.07 -0.62 8.12
N MET A 182 -14.78 0.68 7.99
CA MET A 182 -13.53 1.28 8.41
C MET A 182 -13.73 2.69 8.97
N PRO A 183 -12.70 3.34 9.56
CA PRO A 183 -12.76 4.77 9.89
C PRO A 183 -13.00 5.62 8.64
N ALA A 184 -13.80 6.68 8.77
CA ALA A 184 -13.90 7.70 7.72
C ALA A 184 -12.56 8.46 7.59
N PRO A 185 -12.18 8.90 6.38
CA PRO A 185 -11.02 9.77 6.19
C PRO A 185 -11.12 11.07 6.98
N SER A 186 -9.97 11.64 7.37
CA SER A 186 -9.89 12.89 8.09
C SER A 186 -10.42 14.07 7.26
N GLY A 187 -10.89 15.14 7.94
CA GLY A 187 -11.36 16.35 7.26
C GLY A 187 -12.72 16.20 6.57
N ASN A 188 -13.43 15.10 6.74
CA ASN A 188 -14.76 14.88 6.18
C ASN A 188 -14.88 15.14 4.66
N PRO A 189 -14.01 14.54 3.80
CA PRO A 189 -14.01 14.83 2.38
C PRO A 189 -15.29 14.37 1.70
N ALA A 190 -15.67 15.04 0.60
CA ALA A 190 -16.81 14.65 -0.24
C ALA A 190 -16.51 13.44 -1.13
N ALA A 191 -15.23 13.13 -1.37
CA ALA A 191 -14.79 11.99 -2.15
C ALA A 191 -13.42 11.48 -1.66
N THR A 192 -13.10 10.22 -1.94
CA THR A 192 -11.79 9.64 -1.61
C THR A 192 -11.33 8.67 -2.69
N THR A 193 -10.15 8.07 -2.51
CA THR A 193 -9.64 6.99 -3.36
C THR A 193 -9.91 5.65 -2.69
N VAL A 194 -10.65 4.78 -3.36
CA VAL A 194 -10.88 3.40 -2.92
C VAL A 194 -9.74 2.53 -3.45
N VAL A 195 -9.21 1.69 -2.58
CA VAL A 195 -8.10 0.78 -2.87
C VAL A 195 -8.52 -0.66 -2.64
N THR A 196 -8.07 -1.54 -3.53
CA THR A 196 -8.25 -2.99 -3.40
C THR A 196 -6.93 -3.68 -3.75
N PRO A 197 -6.66 -4.88 -3.21
CA PRO A 197 -5.43 -5.60 -3.54
C PRO A 197 -5.32 -6.03 -5.00
N VAL A 198 -6.46 -6.15 -5.68
CA VAL A 198 -6.56 -6.81 -7.00
C VAL A 198 -6.54 -5.86 -8.19
N GLY A 199 -6.50 -4.54 -7.98
CA GLY A 199 -6.52 -3.60 -9.11
C GLY A 199 -6.01 -2.20 -8.77
N PRO A 200 -5.84 -1.34 -9.79
CA PRO A 200 -5.48 0.05 -9.59
C PRO A 200 -6.44 0.79 -8.66
N PRO A 201 -5.94 1.72 -7.83
CA PRO A 201 -6.78 2.59 -7.00
C PRO A 201 -7.82 3.37 -7.81
N MET A 202 -9.06 3.37 -7.35
CA MET A 202 -10.17 4.09 -7.94
C MET A 202 -10.29 5.46 -7.28
N THR A 203 -9.99 6.51 -8.04
CA THR A 203 -9.88 7.88 -7.53
C THR A 203 -11.21 8.63 -7.61
N ASN A 204 -11.39 9.69 -6.79
CA ASN A 204 -12.57 10.55 -6.80
C ASN A 204 -13.90 9.81 -6.58
N VAL A 205 -13.91 8.76 -5.79
CA VAL A 205 -15.14 8.05 -5.43
C VAL A 205 -15.94 8.91 -4.46
N PRO A 206 -17.17 9.33 -4.81
CA PRO A 206 -17.98 10.18 -3.96
C PRO A 206 -18.39 9.45 -2.68
N ILE A 207 -18.38 10.17 -1.56
CA ILE A 207 -18.86 9.67 -0.27
C ILE A 207 -20.28 10.20 -0.06
N SER A 208 -21.25 9.30 0.14
CA SER A 208 -22.62 9.63 0.46
C SER A 208 -22.85 9.59 1.98
N ASP A 209 -23.65 10.51 2.51
CA ASP A 209 -24.13 10.47 3.89
C ASP A 209 -25.47 9.70 4.03
N GLU A 210 -26.00 9.17 2.92
CA GLU A 210 -27.16 8.28 2.94
C GLU A 210 -26.78 6.90 3.50
N PRO A 211 -27.71 6.18 4.13
CA PRO A 211 -27.48 4.82 4.58
C PRO A 211 -27.01 3.91 3.44
N PRO A 212 -26.09 2.97 3.70
CA PRO A 212 -25.65 2.01 2.67
C PRO A 212 -26.81 1.12 2.24
N VAL A 213 -26.96 0.92 0.94
CA VAL A 213 -27.89 -0.09 0.40
C VAL A 213 -27.23 -1.46 0.49
N VAL A 214 -27.82 -2.37 1.24
CA VAL A 214 -27.24 -3.70 1.50
C VAL A 214 -28.03 -4.75 0.69
N PRO A 215 -27.35 -5.61 -0.09
CA PRO A 215 -27.99 -6.73 -0.78
C PRO A 215 -28.77 -7.62 0.20
N ALA A 216 -29.82 -8.29 -0.28
CA ALA A 216 -30.60 -9.21 0.54
C ALA A 216 -29.73 -10.35 1.09
N GLY A 217 -29.87 -10.66 2.38
CA GLY A 217 -29.09 -11.68 3.06
C GLY A 217 -27.74 -11.22 3.62
N MET A 218 -27.22 -10.06 3.20
CA MET A 218 -26.00 -9.47 3.75
C MET A 218 -26.31 -8.63 4.98
N ILE A 219 -25.48 -8.71 6.01
CA ILE A 219 -25.57 -7.87 7.21
C ILE A 219 -24.26 -7.11 7.37
N VAL A 220 -24.31 -5.78 7.22
CA VAL A 220 -23.16 -4.91 7.52
C VAL A 220 -23.08 -4.72 9.04
N PRO A 221 -22.01 -5.16 9.70
CA PRO A 221 -21.88 -5.04 11.15
C PRO A 221 -21.84 -3.57 11.61
N ASP A 222 -22.44 -3.29 12.77
CA ASP A 222 -22.31 -2.01 13.43
C ASP A 222 -20.94 -1.92 14.14
N PRO A 223 -20.05 -1.01 13.76
CA PRO A 223 -18.72 -0.90 14.36
C PRO A 223 -18.73 -0.40 15.81
N ASP A 224 -19.87 0.10 16.31
CA ASP A 224 -20.05 0.51 17.70
C ASP A 224 -20.64 -0.62 18.59
N ALA A 225 -21.02 -1.78 18.00
CA ALA A 225 -21.61 -2.87 18.76
C ALA A 225 -20.61 -3.59 19.66
N GLU A 226 -19.34 -3.60 19.29
CA GLU A 226 -18.24 -4.23 20.05
C GLU A 226 -16.94 -3.40 19.90
N PRO A 227 -15.97 -3.57 20.80
CA PRO A 227 -14.69 -2.92 20.68
C PRO A 227 -13.94 -3.35 19.40
N VAL A 228 -13.50 -2.37 18.61
CA VAL A 228 -12.75 -2.60 17.38
C VAL A 228 -11.42 -1.84 17.38
N THR A 229 -10.41 -2.42 16.74
CA THR A 229 -9.12 -1.76 16.52
C THR A 229 -9.09 -1.14 15.12
N THR A 230 -8.64 0.12 15.05
CA THR A 230 -8.36 0.79 13.79
C THR A 230 -7.12 0.20 13.12
N VAL A 231 -7.22 -0.08 11.83
CA VAL A 231 -6.12 -0.62 11.02
C VAL A 231 -5.73 0.42 9.97
N THR A 232 -4.55 0.98 10.11
CA THR A 232 -4.03 1.98 9.17
C THR A 232 -2.59 1.67 8.78
N ARG A 233 -2.17 2.17 7.60
CA ARG A 233 -0.80 2.11 7.10
C ARG A 233 -0.37 3.50 6.71
N ARG A 234 0.79 3.93 7.20
CA ARG A 234 1.35 5.23 6.84
C ARG A 234 2.02 5.13 5.48
N LEU A 235 1.61 5.99 4.55
CA LEU A 235 2.22 6.11 3.23
C LEU A 235 3.36 7.12 3.29
N VAL A 236 4.57 6.68 2.97
CA VAL A 236 5.75 7.52 2.82
C VAL A 236 6.17 7.53 1.36
N THR A 237 6.34 8.71 0.79
CA THR A 237 6.78 8.85 -0.61
C THR A 237 8.21 9.35 -0.68
N PRO A 238 9.14 8.54 -1.21
CA PRO A 238 10.54 8.92 -1.36
C PRO A 238 10.79 9.69 -2.66
N SER A 239 11.73 10.63 -2.60
CA SER A 239 12.34 11.23 -3.79
C SER A 239 13.81 11.52 -3.56
N GLU A 240 14.62 11.58 -4.62
CA GLU A 240 16.05 11.90 -4.50
C GLU A 240 16.51 12.81 -5.63
N SER A 241 17.53 13.62 -5.34
CA SER A 241 18.23 14.41 -6.37
C SER A 241 19.02 13.50 -7.30
N LEU A 242 19.07 13.81 -8.59
CA LEU A 242 19.81 13.01 -9.59
C LEU A 242 21.33 12.98 -9.30
N ASP A 243 21.86 14.00 -8.60
CA ASP A 243 23.26 14.05 -8.15
C ASP A 243 23.50 13.29 -6.83
N LYS A 244 22.47 12.62 -6.30
CA LYS A 244 22.50 11.82 -5.06
C LYS A 244 22.94 12.61 -3.81
N SER A 245 22.81 13.92 -3.82
CA SER A 245 23.19 14.79 -2.70
C SER A 245 22.16 14.78 -1.56
N GLU A 246 20.89 14.58 -1.90
CA GLU A 246 19.78 14.55 -0.94
C GLU A 246 18.70 13.55 -1.38
N GLU A 247 18.10 12.95 -0.39
CA GLU A 247 16.89 12.13 -0.52
C GLU A 247 15.83 12.71 0.42
N THR A 248 14.57 12.71 0.01
CA THR A 248 13.46 13.12 0.89
C THR A 248 12.51 11.96 1.11
N ALA A 249 11.90 11.92 2.30
CA ALA A 249 10.80 11.04 2.64
C ALA A 249 9.69 11.90 3.25
N ASP A 250 8.52 11.89 2.61
CA ASP A 250 7.34 12.68 2.98
C ASP A 250 6.24 11.73 3.44
N ASP A 251 5.81 11.85 4.70
CA ASP A 251 4.75 11.02 5.30
C ASP A 251 3.42 11.78 5.49
N GLY A 252 3.32 12.97 4.91
CA GLY A 252 2.14 13.84 4.99
C GLY A 252 2.16 14.81 6.18
N GLN A 253 2.82 14.48 7.26
CA GLN A 253 2.99 15.33 8.45
C GLN A 253 4.40 15.92 8.52
N ASP A 254 5.40 15.07 8.37
CA ASP A 254 6.80 15.44 8.42
C ASP A 254 7.49 15.24 7.06
N LEU A 255 8.43 16.11 6.79
CA LEU A 255 9.38 15.98 5.71
C LEU A 255 10.76 15.64 6.30
N GLN A 256 11.28 14.48 5.95
CA GLN A 256 12.65 14.07 6.25
C GLN A 256 13.53 14.34 5.04
N VAL A 257 14.61 15.09 5.24
CA VAL A 257 15.63 15.35 4.22
C VAL A 257 16.91 14.66 4.64
N ASN A 258 17.26 13.58 3.95
CA ASN A 258 18.48 12.80 4.15
C ASN A 258 19.60 13.39 3.29
N LEU A 259 20.54 14.07 3.90
CA LEU A 259 21.67 14.71 3.26
C LEU A 259 22.87 13.77 3.22
N SER A 260 23.40 13.49 2.04
CA SER A 260 24.56 12.62 1.86
C SER A 260 25.78 13.14 2.60
N SER A 261 26.32 12.38 3.56
CA SER A 261 27.55 12.75 4.25
C SER A 261 28.75 12.85 3.33
N ASP A 262 28.78 12.08 2.23
CA ASP A 262 29.88 12.08 1.26
C ASP A 262 29.90 13.36 0.42
N VAL A 263 28.74 14.05 0.29
CA VAL A 263 28.63 15.37 -0.33
C VAL A 263 28.92 16.49 0.68
N LEU A 264 28.41 16.35 1.91
CA LEU A 264 28.50 17.38 2.93
C LEU A 264 29.91 17.51 3.52
N PHE A 265 30.67 16.40 3.65
CA PHE A 265 31.93 16.36 4.40
C PHE A 265 33.02 15.62 3.63
N ALA A 266 34.27 15.99 3.87
CA ALA A 266 35.40 15.15 3.51
C ALA A 266 35.44 13.87 4.38
N VAL A 267 36.11 12.84 3.90
CA VAL A 267 36.24 11.55 4.61
C VAL A 267 36.74 11.77 6.03
N ASN A 268 36.04 11.18 7.01
CA ASN A 268 36.32 11.28 8.45
C ASN A 268 36.34 12.71 9.02
N LYS A 269 35.81 13.70 8.32
CA LYS A 269 35.70 15.10 8.76
C LYS A 269 34.25 15.47 9.08
N ALA A 270 34.07 16.55 9.83
CA ALA A 270 32.80 17.21 10.09
C ALA A 270 32.77 18.67 9.60
N ALA A 271 33.85 19.13 8.95
CA ALA A 271 33.87 20.44 8.29
C ALA A 271 33.10 20.36 6.98
N LEU A 272 32.16 21.30 6.78
CA LEU A 272 31.33 21.37 5.59
C LEU A 272 32.14 21.72 4.33
N THR A 273 31.85 21.03 3.24
CA THR A 273 32.45 21.30 1.92
C THR A 273 31.79 22.48 1.24
N ALA A 274 32.40 22.98 0.16
CA ALA A 274 31.80 24.03 -0.68
C ALA A 274 30.46 23.54 -1.31
N LYS A 275 30.34 22.28 -1.69
CA LYS A 275 29.10 21.67 -2.23
C LYS A 275 27.97 21.64 -1.19
N ALA A 276 28.29 21.50 0.08
CA ALA A 276 27.31 21.49 1.17
C ALA A 276 26.46 22.77 1.22
N LYS A 277 27.03 23.94 0.86
CA LYS A 277 26.32 25.24 0.91
C LYS A 277 25.02 25.22 0.08
N ALA A 278 25.08 24.73 -1.15
CA ALA A 278 23.91 24.69 -2.04
C ALA A 278 22.83 23.73 -1.53
N VAL A 279 23.23 22.56 -1.04
CA VAL A 279 22.32 21.55 -0.50
C VAL A 279 21.62 22.10 0.75
N LEU A 280 22.39 22.67 1.70
CA LEU A 280 21.84 23.24 2.93
C LEU A 280 20.96 24.47 2.67
N ALA A 281 21.25 25.27 1.65
CA ALA A 281 20.40 26.41 1.26
C ALA A 281 19.02 25.93 0.72
N ARG A 282 18.97 24.82 -0.03
CA ARG A 282 17.70 24.22 -0.44
C ARG A 282 16.91 23.70 0.77
N THR A 283 17.57 22.97 1.67
CA THR A 283 16.95 22.48 2.90
C THR A 283 16.43 23.63 3.78
N ALA A 284 17.17 24.72 3.93
CA ALA A 284 16.75 25.89 4.67
C ALA A 284 15.48 26.54 4.10
N LYS A 285 15.35 26.63 2.78
CA LYS A 285 14.12 27.12 2.13
C LYS A 285 12.90 26.24 2.45
N LEU A 286 13.07 24.92 2.50
CA LEU A 286 11.99 24.01 2.91
C LEU A 286 11.60 24.22 4.38
N ILE A 287 12.58 24.44 5.26
CA ILE A 287 12.33 24.77 6.67
C ILE A 287 11.61 26.10 6.82
N ASP A 288 11.95 27.11 6.02
CA ASP A 288 11.30 28.43 6.03
C ASP A 288 9.79 28.34 5.72
N THR A 289 9.37 27.37 4.91
CA THR A 289 7.97 27.10 4.58
C THR A 289 7.29 26.07 5.49
N SER A 290 8.01 25.46 6.43
CA SER A 290 7.52 24.42 7.33
C SER A 290 6.37 24.91 8.22
N ALA A 291 5.40 24.03 8.53
CA ALA A 291 4.25 24.34 9.38
C ALA A 291 4.58 24.43 10.88
N GLY A 292 5.68 23.78 11.32
CA GLY A 292 6.05 23.68 12.74
C GLY A 292 7.36 24.40 13.08
N PRO A 293 7.60 24.73 14.36
CA PRO A 293 8.81 25.43 14.79
C PRO A 293 10.00 24.50 15.06
N ALA A 294 9.78 23.18 15.13
CA ALA A 294 10.80 22.23 15.55
C ALA A 294 11.54 21.62 14.35
N VAL A 295 12.86 21.59 14.41
CA VAL A 295 13.73 20.92 13.44
C VAL A 295 14.68 19.98 14.19
N THR A 296 14.69 18.70 13.84
CA THR A 296 15.67 17.74 14.35
C THR A 296 16.74 17.47 13.30
N VAL A 297 17.99 17.32 13.76
CA VAL A 297 19.15 17.04 12.91
C VAL A 297 19.85 15.81 13.47
N GLU A 298 19.79 14.70 12.77
CA GLU A 298 20.32 13.42 13.19
C GLU A 298 21.48 12.96 12.32
N GLY A 299 22.63 12.67 12.93
CA GLY A 299 23.81 12.18 12.24
C GLY A 299 23.89 10.66 12.29
N HIS A 300 24.18 10.03 11.15
CA HIS A 300 24.29 8.58 11.00
C HIS A 300 25.57 8.18 10.27
N ALA A 301 26.00 6.94 10.53
CA ALA A 301 27.09 6.27 9.84
C ALA A 301 26.59 4.94 9.27
N ASP A 302 27.35 4.36 8.34
CA ASP A 302 27.17 2.97 7.93
C ASP A 302 27.73 2.00 8.99
N SER A 303 27.69 0.71 8.69
CA SER A 303 28.24 -0.34 9.57
C SER A 303 29.78 -0.44 9.54
N SER A 304 30.46 0.38 8.74
CA SER A 304 31.93 0.41 8.70
C SER A 304 32.49 1.17 9.90
N GLY A 305 33.61 0.67 10.44
CA GLY A 305 34.24 1.28 11.61
C GLY A 305 33.61 0.85 12.94
N THR A 306 34.12 1.43 14.03
CA THR A 306 33.69 1.12 15.40
C THR A 306 32.78 2.20 15.96
N ASP A 307 31.99 1.87 16.96
CA ASP A 307 31.15 2.83 17.69
C ASP A 307 31.95 3.97 18.32
N ALA A 308 33.19 3.70 18.75
CA ALA A 308 34.10 4.72 19.29
C ALA A 308 34.44 5.82 18.27
N ILE A 309 34.39 5.49 16.96
CA ILE A 309 34.62 6.43 15.85
C ILE A 309 33.27 7.00 15.37
N ASN A 310 32.30 6.15 15.10
CA ASN A 310 31.03 6.52 14.44
C ASN A 310 30.15 7.42 15.32
N ASN A 311 30.07 7.16 16.65
CA ASN A 311 29.23 7.93 17.54
C ASN A 311 29.68 9.41 17.64
N PRO A 312 30.95 9.72 17.97
CA PRO A 312 31.38 11.12 18.04
C PRO A 312 31.42 11.80 16.66
N LEU A 313 31.72 11.08 15.57
CA LEU A 313 31.75 11.66 14.24
C LEU A 313 30.35 12.05 13.77
N SER A 314 29.34 11.17 13.92
CA SER A 314 27.95 11.45 13.58
C SER A 314 27.39 12.62 14.39
N THR A 315 27.74 12.73 15.67
CA THR A 315 27.34 13.85 16.55
C THR A 315 27.92 15.17 16.04
N ARG A 316 29.24 15.23 15.74
CA ARG A 316 29.87 16.45 15.23
C ARG A 316 29.31 16.87 13.86
N ARG A 317 28.96 15.90 12.98
CA ARG A 317 28.33 16.17 11.68
C ARG A 317 26.93 16.75 11.85
N ALA A 318 26.10 16.19 12.73
CA ALA A 318 24.78 16.72 13.05
C ALA A 318 24.85 18.16 13.58
N GLN A 319 25.81 18.44 14.47
CA GLN A 319 26.03 19.78 15.02
C GLN A 319 26.46 20.78 13.94
N ALA A 320 27.35 20.39 13.02
CA ALA A 320 27.80 21.25 11.94
C ALA A 320 26.64 21.60 10.98
N VAL A 321 25.79 20.64 10.63
CA VAL A 321 24.59 20.87 9.81
C VAL A 321 23.60 21.76 10.57
N LYS A 322 23.31 21.48 11.85
CA LYS A 322 22.46 22.33 12.69
C LYS A 322 22.92 23.79 12.67
N GLN A 323 24.20 24.05 12.91
CA GLN A 323 24.75 25.40 12.94
C GLN A 323 24.59 26.10 11.59
N ALA A 324 24.86 25.39 10.49
CA ALA A 324 24.73 25.94 9.14
C ALA A 324 23.27 26.24 8.78
N LEU A 325 22.33 25.35 9.09
CA LEU A 325 20.90 25.57 8.85
C LEU A 325 20.36 26.71 9.71
N ALA A 326 20.73 26.80 10.98
CA ALA A 326 20.32 27.90 11.88
C ALA A 326 20.79 29.27 11.38
N ALA A 327 21.90 29.31 10.64
CA ALA A 327 22.40 30.56 10.01
C ALA A 327 21.72 30.87 8.66
N LEU A 328 21.11 29.90 7.99
CA LEU A 328 20.50 30.05 6.66
C LEU A 328 18.97 30.22 6.74
N VAL A 329 18.32 29.67 7.76
CA VAL A 329 16.87 29.77 7.95
C VAL A 329 16.51 31.20 8.35
N THR A 330 15.53 31.78 7.63
CA THR A 330 15.11 33.17 7.83
C THR A 330 13.86 33.28 8.69
N ARG A 331 13.05 32.22 8.75
CA ARG A 331 11.83 32.18 9.58
C ARG A 331 12.17 32.25 11.07
N GLN A 332 11.53 33.14 11.77
CA GLN A 332 11.72 33.34 13.21
C GLN A 332 11.08 32.19 14.04
N GLY A 333 11.62 31.93 15.21
CA GLY A 333 11.08 30.96 16.17
C GLY A 333 11.36 29.50 15.84
N VAL A 334 12.25 29.20 14.88
CA VAL A 334 12.66 27.83 14.58
C VAL A 334 13.68 27.33 15.60
N GLY A 335 13.34 26.23 16.27
CA GLY A 335 14.21 25.56 17.24
C GLY A 335 14.90 24.33 16.63
N PHE A 336 16.22 24.25 16.78
CA PHE A 336 17.03 23.16 16.24
C PHE A 336 17.58 22.25 17.36
N GLN A 337 17.40 20.93 17.20
CA GLN A 337 18.06 19.92 18.04
C GLN A 337 19.01 19.09 17.17
N ALA A 338 20.16 18.66 17.74
CA ALA A 338 21.11 17.81 17.01
C ALA A 338 21.54 16.61 17.84
N LYS A 339 21.57 15.41 17.23
CA LYS A 339 21.99 14.16 17.88
C LYS A 339 22.72 13.25 16.88
N GLY A 340 23.74 12.53 17.35
CA GLY A 340 24.42 11.49 16.57
C GLY A 340 24.01 10.10 17.05
N TYR A 341 23.81 9.18 16.11
CA TYR A 341 23.42 7.81 16.37
C TYR A 341 24.49 6.78 15.95
N GLY A 342 25.57 7.22 15.30
CA GLY A 342 26.54 6.29 14.74
C GLY A 342 25.88 5.35 13.74
N SER A 343 26.18 4.06 13.82
CA SER A 343 25.62 3.01 12.93
C SER A 343 24.35 2.34 13.48
N ARG A 344 23.83 2.78 14.63
CA ARG A 344 22.73 2.09 15.34
C ARG A 344 21.35 2.24 14.69
N ARG A 345 21.18 3.16 13.75
CA ARG A 345 19.89 3.43 13.05
C ARG A 345 20.10 3.42 11.54
N PRO A 346 20.40 2.28 10.93
CA PRO A 346 20.48 2.18 9.49
C PRO A 346 19.07 2.40 8.91
N LEU A 347 19.01 3.12 7.78
CA LEU A 347 17.77 3.30 7.01
C LEU A 347 17.66 2.28 5.90
N TYR A 348 18.82 1.80 5.43
CA TYR A 348 18.95 0.83 4.35
C TYR A 348 19.86 -0.31 4.77
N SER A 349 19.80 -1.46 4.07
CA SER A 349 20.73 -2.56 4.32
C SER A 349 22.18 -2.09 4.16
N ASN A 350 23.05 -2.56 5.03
CA ASN A 350 24.50 -2.34 4.91
C ASN A 350 25.21 -3.42 4.06
N ASP A 351 24.46 -4.31 3.38
CA ASP A 351 25.03 -5.40 2.58
C ASP A 351 25.54 -4.89 1.23
N SER A 352 24.99 -3.78 0.72
CA SER A 352 25.44 -3.13 -0.51
C SER A 352 26.20 -1.83 -0.25
N ASP A 353 27.08 -1.46 -1.18
CA ASP A 353 27.82 -0.19 -1.11
C ASP A 353 26.88 1.01 -1.21
N GLU A 354 25.81 0.91 -2.00
CA GLU A 354 24.80 1.95 -2.13
C GLU A 354 24.00 2.11 -0.82
N GLY A 355 23.63 1.01 -0.16
CA GLY A 355 22.98 1.07 1.16
C GLY A 355 23.88 1.71 2.22
N LYS A 356 25.17 1.34 2.27
CA LYS A 356 26.15 2.01 3.14
C LYS A 356 26.29 3.49 2.83
N ARG A 357 26.38 3.88 1.54
CA ARG A 357 26.44 5.29 1.12
C ARG A 357 25.24 6.08 1.64
N ARG A 358 24.04 5.53 1.53
CA ARG A 358 22.79 6.14 2.02
C ARG A 358 22.71 6.18 3.55
N ASN A 359 23.28 5.18 4.23
CA ASN A 359 23.37 5.18 5.70
C ASN A 359 24.33 6.25 6.22
N ARG A 360 25.37 6.64 5.45
CA ARG A 360 26.23 7.79 5.77
C ARG A 360 25.49 9.09 5.46
N ARG A 361 24.59 9.51 6.35
CA ARG A 361 23.70 10.65 6.13
C ARG A 361 23.59 11.57 7.35
N VAL A 362 23.10 12.77 7.11
CA VAL A 362 22.51 13.63 8.14
C VAL A 362 21.04 13.82 7.78
N THR A 363 20.15 13.34 8.64
CA THR A 363 18.70 13.50 8.48
C THR A 363 18.24 14.78 9.14
N VAL A 364 17.51 15.61 8.40
CA VAL A 364 16.83 16.81 8.89
C VAL A 364 15.35 16.60 8.81
N THR A 365 14.64 16.59 9.93
CA THR A 365 13.19 16.37 10.00
C THR A 365 12.48 17.61 10.52
N PHE A 366 11.42 18.01 9.85
CA PHE A 366 10.57 19.15 10.21
C PHE A 366 9.15 18.96 9.67
N ALA A 367 8.17 19.64 10.28
CA ALA A 367 6.78 19.53 9.87
C ALA A 367 6.62 20.05 8.43
N LYS A 368 5.94 19.26 7.59
CA LYS A 368 5.64 19.63 6.20
C LYS A 368 4.78 20.89 6.15
N PRO A 369 4.98 21.79 5.16
CA PRO A 369 4.03 22.86 4.90
C PRO A 369 2.65 22.29 4.64
N ARG A 370 1.60 22.84 5.25
CA ARG A 370 0.23 22.53 4.86
C ARG A 370 -0.04 23.19 3.50
N ALA A 371 -0.39 22.37 2.53
CA ALA A 371 -0.99 22.91 1.32
C ALA A 371 -2.29 23.65 1.71
N PRO A 372 -2.62 24.80 1.09
CA PRO A 372 -3.92 25.40 1.25
C PRO A 372 -4.98 24.37 0.83
N GLU A 373 -6.00 24.18 1.66
CA GLU A 373 -7.17 23.36 1.31
C GLU A 373 -7.87 24.00 0.10
N THR A 374 -7.49 23.58 -1.08
CA THR A 374 -8.26 23.87 -2.27
C THR A 374 -9.38 22.83 -2.28
N GLU A 375 -10.58 23.20 -1.87
CA GLU A 375 -11.78 22.44 -2.14
C GLU A 375 -11.88 22.27 -3.65
N GLN A 376 -11.47 21.12 -4.14
CA GLN A 376 -11.70 20.74 -5.53
C GLN A 376 -13.13 20.19 -5.56
N PRO A 377 -14.07 20.85 -6.28
CA PRO A 377 -15.42 20.34 -6.41
C PRO A 377 -15.33 18.90 -6.97
N ALA A 378 -15.94 17.96 -6.27
CA ALA A 378 -16.11 16.60 -6.76
C ALA A 378 -17.05 16.63 -7.98
N THR A 379 -16.48 16.77 -9.17
CA THR A 379 -17.21 16.44 -10.39
C THR A 379 -17.13 14.91 -10.50
N PRO A 380 -18.26 14.19 -10.48
CA PRO A 380 -18.24 12.76 -10.70
C PRO A 380 -17.73 12.51 -12.11
N THR A 381 -16.48 12.16 -12.23
CA THR A 381 -15.90 11.69 -13.47
C THR A 381 -16.05 10.20 -13.46
N THR A 382 -17.03 9.69 -14.20
CA THR A 382 -16.98 8.31 -14.68
C THR A 382 -15.58 8.14 -15.26
N SER A 383 -14.76 7.30 -14.66
CA SER A 383 -13.39 7.05 -15.11
C SER A 383 -13.42 6.24 -16.41
N THR A 384 -13.95 6.84 -17.45
CA THR A 384 -13.60 6.47 -18.82
C THR A 384 -12.20 7.02 -19.00
N THR A 385 -11.23 6.15 -19.00
CA THR A 385 -9.83 6.44 -19.35
C THR A 385 -9.81 7.24 -20.63
N PRO A 386 -9.47 8.55 -20.63
CA PRO A 386 -9.11 9.20 -21.87
C PRO A 386 -7.77 8.59 -22.26
N GLY A 387 -7.76 7.76 -23.29
CA GLY A 387 -6.54 7.21 -23.83
C GLY A 387 -5.53 8.33 -24.07
N ALA A 388 -4.43 8.33 -23.34
CA ALA A 388 -3.26 9.12 -23.66
C ALA A 388 -2.67 8.49 -24.93
N THR A 389 -3.12 8.95 -26.08
CA THR A 389 -2.69 8.45 -27.38
C THR A 389 -1.18 8.61 -27.53
N GLY A 390 -0.46 7.50 -27.65
CA GLY A 390 0.93 7.51 -28.09
C GLY A 390 2.00 7.34 -27.01
N LEU A 391 1.65 7.08 -25.75
CA LEU A 391 2.63 6.84 -24.67
C LEU A 391 2.96 5.35 -24.55
N THR A 392 3.51 4.76 -25.63
CA THR A 392 3.80 3.34 -25.73
C THR A 392 5.29 3.05 -25.75
N GLY A 393 5.66 1.88 -25.25
CA GLY A 393 7.00 1.30 -25.33
C GLY A 393 6.92 -0.15 -25.76
N THR A 394 7.98 -0.67 -26.36
CA THR A 394 8.13 -2.08 -26.70
C THR A 394 9.34 -2.65 -26.00
N GLY A 395 9.27 -3.92 -25.64
CA GLY A 395 10.34 -4.63 -24.91
C GLY A 395 10.20 -6.13 -25.07
N LYS A 396 10.88 -6.86 -24.19
CA LYS A 396 10.77 -8.31 -24.09
C LYS A 396 10.63 -8.73 -22.64
N ALA A 397 9.85 -9.77 -22.40
CA ALA A 397 9.74 -10.43 -21.10
C ALA A 397 9.83 -11.94 -21.33
N ASP A 398 10.77 -12.61 -20.66
CA ASP A 398 11.03 -14.05 -20.81
C ASP A 398 11.20 -14.48 -22.29
N GLY A 399 11.84 -13.61 -23.10
CA GLY A 399 12.04 -13.81 -24.53
C GLY A 399 10.84 -13.44 -25.41
N GLN A 400 9.64 -13.27 -24.87
CA GLN A 400 8.44 -12.87 -25.60
C GLN A 400 8.42 -11.35 -25.82
N PRO A 401 7.98 -10.87 -27.00
CA PRO A 401 7.76 -9.46 -27.23
C PRO A 401 6.60 -8.97 -26.35
N ILE A 402 6.79 -7.82 -25.72
CA ILE A 402 5.75 -7.15 -24.93
C ILE A 402 5.62 -5.69 -25.38
N SER A 403 4.41 -5.16 -25.31
CA SER A 403 4.14 -3.73 -25.43
C SER A 403 3.70 -3.17 -24.07
N MET A 404 3.96 -1.89 -23.85
CA MET A 404 3.53 -1.15 -22.67
C MET A 404 2.88 0.16 -23.12
N GLU A 405 1.77 0.50 -22.49
CA GLU A 405 1.04 1.75 -22.64
C GLU A 405 0.86 2.42 -21.29
N VAL A 406 1.33 3.66 -21.14
CA VAL A 406 0.97 4.47 -19.97
C VAL A 406 -0.46 4.98 -20.16
N THR A 407 -1.36 4.53 -19.29
CA THR A 407 -2.80 4.87 -19.36
C THR A 407 -3.12 6.16 -18.60
N GLY A 408 -2.27 6.60 -17.67
CA GLY A 408 -2.43 7.90 -17.00
C GLY A 408 -1.39 8.18 -15.93
N LEU A 409 -1.19 9.47 -15.67
CA LEU A 409 -0.52 9.99 -14.48
C LEU A 409 -1.42 11.06 -13.87
N ARG A 410 -2.16 10.68 -12.83
CA ARG A 410 -3.17 11.54 -12.20
C ARG A 410 -2.64 12.18 -10.93
N ARG A 411 -2.92 13.47 -10.77
CA ARG A 411 -2.67 14.17 -9.51
C ARG A 411 -3.75 13.82 -8.49
N LEU A 412 -3.34 13.45 -7.29
CA LEU A 412 -4.20 13.24 -6.13
C LEU A 412 -3.97 14.34 -5.10
N PRO A 413 -4.91 14.54 -4.15
CA PRO A 413 -4.70 15.43 -3.01
C PRO A 413 -3.41 15.10 -2.24
N GLY A 414 -2.93 16.03 -1.43
CA GLY A 414 -1.72 15.84 -0.61
C GLY A 414 -0.41 15.74 -1.38
N GLY A 415 -0.38 16.13 -2.69
CA GLY A 415 0.81 16.07 -3.53
C GLY A 415 1.22 14.64 -3.91
N LEU A 416 0.23 13.75 -4.06
CA LEU A 416 0.42 12.41 -4.60
C LEU A 416 0.16 12.37 -6.11
N GLY A 417 0.77 11.39 -6.77
CA GLY A 417 0.50 11.01 -8.15
C GLY A 417 0.24 9.53 -8.26
N LEU A 418 -0.80 9.17 -9.00
CA LEU A 418 -1.10 7.80 -9.38
C LEU A 418 -0.72 7.59 -10.84
N LEU A 419 0.30 6.78 -11.08
CA LEU A 419 0.66 6.28 -12.39
C LEU A 419 -0.10 4.99 -12.66
N THR A 420 -0.70 4.87 -13.84
CA THR A 420 -1.30 3.61 -14.33
C THR A 420 -0.74 3.29 -15.71
N TYR A 421 -0.49 2.02 -15.96
CA TYR A 421 0.02 1.54 -17.24
C TYR A 421 -0.40 0.10 -17.48
N ARG A 422 -0.47 -0.27 -18.76
CA ARG A 422 -0.85 -1.60 -19.21
C ARG A 422 0.32 -2.26 -19.93
N VAL A 423 0.51 -3.55 -19.70
CA VAL A 423 1.48 -4.36 -20.45
C VAL A 423 0.74 -5.49 -21.15
N THR A 424 1.01 -5.66 -22.44
CA THR A 424 0.41 -6.68 -23.30
C THR A 424 1.49 -7.65 -23.76
N ASN A 425 1.22 -8.94 -23.70
CA ASN A 425 2.05 -9.96 -24.31
C ASN A 425 1.74 -10.07 -25.80
N GLU A 426 2.62 -9.58 -26.63
CA GLU A 426 2.51 -9.61 -28.10
C GLU A 426 3.10 -10.91 -28.72
N GLY A 427 3.61 -11.80 -27.87
CA GLY A 427 4.23 -13.05 -28.29
C GLY A 427 3.24 -14.19 -28.46
N ASP A 428 3.75 -15.33 -28.90
CA ASP A 428 3.02 -16.58 -29.10
C ASP A 428 3.17 -17.58 -27.94
N GLY A 429 4.01 -17.25 -26.94
CA GLY A 429 4.21 -18.00 -25.72
C GLY A 429 3.84 -17.20 -24.46
N GLU A 430 3.96 -17.83 -23.29
CA GLU A 430 3.77 -17.15 -22.01
C GLU A 430 4.90 -16.16 -21.74
N ALA A 431 4.59 -15.00 -21.21
CA ALA A 431 5.53 -13.98 -20.78
C ALA A 431 5.54 -13.84 -19.26
N TRP A 432 6.74 -13.67 -18.70
CA TRP A 432 6.95 -13.36 -17.29
C TRP A 432 7.71 -12.05 -17.16
N PHE A 433 7.00 -10.98 -16.77
CA PHE A 433 7.59 -9.65 -16.70
C PHE A 433 8.30 -9.42 -15.35
N ASN A 434 9.34 -10.20 -15.11
CA ASN A 434 10.12 -10.18 -13.87
C ASN A 434 10.97 -8.90 -13.70
N GLU A 435 11.33 -8.21 -14.77
CA GLU A 435 12.13 -6.96 -14.70
C GLU A 435 11.45 -5.84 -13.90
N LEU A 436 10.13 -5.90 -13.76
CA LEU A 436 9.36 -4.95 -12.97
C LEU A 436 9.67 -5.06 -11.46
N HIS A 437 10.19 -6.21 -11.01
CA HIS A 437 10.50 -6.49 -9.60
C HIS A 437 11.89 -6.06 -9.14
N HIS A 438 12.74 -5.57 -10.01
CA HIS A 438 14.06 -5.12 -9.62
C HIS A 438 14.00 -3.85 -8.78
N ALA A 439 13.71 -4.03 -7.48
CA ALA A 439 14.04 -3.02 -6.49
C ALA A 439 15.53 -2.67 -6.62
N GLN A 440 15.85 -1.40 -6.46
CA GLN A 440 17.25 -0.99 -6.31
C GLN A 440 17.87 -1.77 -5.14
N ASP A 441 19.11 -2.23 -5.24
CA ASP A 441 19.82 -3.06 -4.25
C ASP A 441 19.74 -2.53 -2.80
N TRP A 442 19.44 -1.26 -2.62
CA TRP A 442 19.34 -0.60 -1.34
C TRP A 442 17.89 -0.50 -0.81
N GLN A 443 16.86 -0.72 -1.66
CA GLN A 443 15.46 -0.71 -1.24
C GLN A 443 15.11 -2.07 -0.63
N SER A 444 14.60 -2.04 0.59
CA SER A 444 14.10 -3.22 1.28
C SER A 444 12.58 -3.15 1.36
N PHE A 445 11.90 -4.02 0.65
CA PHE A 445 10.46 -4.27 0.78
C PHE A 445 10.24 -5.67 1.34
N LYS A 446 9.16 -5.84 2.09
CA LYS A 446 8.80 -7.15 2.66
C LYS A 446 8.59 -8.20 1.58
N TYR A 447 7.95 -7.78 0.49
CA TYR A 447 7.70 -8.62 -0.68
C TYR A 447 8.15 -7.92 -1.96
N GLN A 448 8.37 -8.71 -3.00
CA GLN A 448 8.60 -8.19 -4.34
C GLN A 448 7.29 -7.57 -4.87
N ALA A 449 7.40 -6.44 -5.54
CA ALA A 449 6.29 -5.72 -6.13
C ALA A 449 6.77 -4.92 -7.34
N ALA A 450 5.90 -4.20 -8.03
CA ALA A 450 6.22 -3.42 -9.23
C ALA A 450 7.10 -2.17 -8.91
N THR A 451 8.28 -2.39 -8.36
CA THR A 451 9.15 -1.35 -7.79
C THR A 451 10.13 -0.72 -8.76
N ASN A 452 10.31 -1.31 -9.97
CA ASN A 452 11.23 -0.79 -10.98
C ASN A 452 10.58 0.27 -11.87
N VAL A 453 9.92 1.23 -11.23
CA VAL A 453 9.26 2.38 -11.86
C VAL A 453 9.77 3.66 -11.21
N ARG A 454 9.93 4.73 -11.98
CA ARG A 454 10.32 6.04 -11.45
C ARG A 454 9.79 7.18 -12.32
N LEU A 455 9.46 8.26 -11.65
CA LEU A 455 9.17 9.53 -12.28
C LEU A 455 10.40 10.43 -12.15
N THR A 456 10.70 11.21 -13.17
CA THR A 456 11.79 12.19 -13.12
C THR A 456 11.30 13.57 -13.55
N ASP A 457 11.51 14.54 -12.68
CA ASP A 457 11.47 15.95 -13.04
C ASP A 457 12.88 16.36 -13.47
N VAL A 458 13.08 16.39 -14.79
CA VAL A 458 14.39 16.71 -15.40
C VAL A 458 14.79 18.15 -15.08
N ALA A 459 13.83 19.09 -15.05
CA ALA A 459 14.10 20.50 -14.78
C ALA A 459 14.53 20.73 -13.33
N ALA A 460 13.90 20.04 -12.38
CA ALA A 460 14.28 20.10 -10.98
C ALA A 460 15.49 19.21 -10.64
N GLY A 461 15.92 18.34 -11.56
CA GLY A 461 17.01 17.38 -11.32
C GLY A 461 16.68 16.38 -10.22
N ARG A 462 15.42 15.89 -10.17
CA ARG A 462 14.91 15.03 -9.10
C ARG A 462 14.14 13.85 -9.65
N GLN A 463 14.34 12.68 -9.04
CA GLN A 463 13.54 11.49 -9.31
C GLN A 463 12.67 11.13 -8.10
N TYR A 464 11.50 10.54 -8.39
CA TYR A 464 10.50 10.10 -7.45
C TYR A 464 10.35 8.60 -7.58
N LEU A 465 10.35 7.91 -6.45
CA LEU A 465 10.28 6.45 -6.36
C LEU A 465 8.91 6.03 -5.83
N PRO A 466 8.48 4.78 -6.08
CA PRO A 466 7.22 4.27 -5.57
C PRO A 466 7.08 4.46 -4.05
N GLY A 467 5.88 4.82 -3.62
CA GLY A 467 5.55 5.01 -2.22
C GLY A 467 5.75 3.74 -1.39
N ARG A 468 5.91 3.91 -0.10
CA ARG A 468 6.08 2.83 0.88
C ARG A 468 4.97 2.89 1.92
N LEU A 469 4.31 1.77 2.15
CA LEU A 469 3.40 1.57 3.26
C LEU A 469 4.18 1.00 4.45
N LEU A 470 4.20 1.72 5.55
CA LEU A 470 4.93 1.33 6.74
C LEU A 470 3.99 0.58 7.70
N VAL A 471 4.39 -0.61 8.09
CA VAL A 471 3.64 -1.51 8.97
C VAL A 471 4.48 -1.82 10.20
N PRO A 472 4.06 -1.39 11.40
CA PRO A 472 4.74 -1.78 12.63
C PRO A 472 4.73 -3.30 12.81
N THR A 473 5.83 -3.85 13.31
CA THR A 473 5.99 -5.27 13.63
C THR A 473 5.96 -5.49 15.15
N ASP A 474 5.60 -6.69 15.59
CA ASP A 474 5.44 -7.04 17.00
C ASP A 474 6.76 -6.94 17.79
N ASP A 475 7.91 -7.04 17.12
CA ASP A 475 9.24 -6.86 17.71
C ASP A 475 9.68 -5.39 17.85
N GLY A 476 8.78 -4.45 17.54
CA GLY A 476 9.02 -3.01 17.55
C GLY A 476 9.75 -2.47 16.32
N GLY A 477 9.92 -3.29 15.28
CA GLY A 477 10.42 -2.90 13.97
C GLY A 477 9.35 -2.29 13.07
N THR A 478 9.66 -2.16 11.80
CA THR A 478 8.73 -1.69 10.78
C THR A 478 9.04 -2.40 9.46
N ASP A 479 8.05 -3.10 8.94
CA ASP A 479 8.08 -3.62 7.59
C ASP A 479 7.68 -2.53 6.59
N SER A 480 8.25 -2.59 5.41
CA SER A 480 7.95 -1.68 4.30
C SER A 480 7.36 -2.48 3.14
N TYR A 481 6.19 -2.05 2.67
CA TYR A 481 5.52 -2.60 1.50
C TYR A 481 5.44 -1.54 0.40
N CYS A 482 5.48 -1.94 -0.86
CA CYS A 482 5.29 -0.99 -1.95
C CYS A 482 3.84 -0.50 -2.00
N ALA A 483 3.63 0.80 -2.17
CA ALA A 483 2.33 1.37 -2.53
C ALA A 483 2.20 1.34 -4.07
N CYS A 484 2.19 0.15 -4.63
CA CYS A 484 2.16 -0.13 -6.06
C CYS A 484 1.43 -1.45 -6.33
N THR A 485 1.32 -1.82 -7.59
CA THR A 485 0.75 -3.11 -7.98
C THR A 485 1.37 -4.22 -7.18
N ASP A 486 0.48 -5.11 -6.70
CA ASP A 486 0.85 -6.27 -5.91
C ASP A 486 1.57 -5.89 -4.60
N VAL A 487 0.90 -5.06 -3.81
CA VAL A 487 1.36 -4.68 -2.46
C VAL A 487 1.80 -5.90 -1.64
N SER A 488 1.22 -7.06 -1.91
CA SER A 488 1.55 -8.33 -1.28
C SER A 488 2.71 -9.09 -1.92
N GLY A 489 3.10 -8.75 -3.12
CA GLY A 489 4.29 -9.25 -3.79
C GLY A 489 4.31 -10.73 -4.20
N VAL A 490 3.28 -11.49 -3.88
CA VAL A 490 3.35 -12.95 -4.05
C VAL A 490 3.05 -13.40 -5.49
N ARG A 491 2.30 -12.62 -6.26
CA ARG A 491 1.72 -13.11 -7.51
C ARG A 491 2.40 -12.65 -8.78
N LEU A 492 2.88 -11.42 -8.85
CA LEU A 492 3.65 -10.97 -10.01
C LEU A 492 4.89 -11.84 -10.28
N SER A 493 5.48 -12.42 -9.22
CA SER A 493 6.64 -13.30 -9.34
C SER A 493 6.30 -14.71 -9.81
N THR A 494 5.03 -15.12 -9.77
CA THR A 494 4.60 -16.50 -10.06
C THR A 494 3.64 -16.62 -11.24
N GLU A 495 2.99 -15.54 -11.65
CA GLU A 495 1.98 -15.58 -12.71
C GLU A 495 2.53 -15.03 -14.03
N LYS A 496 2.61 -15.91 -15.00
CA LYS A 496 2.83 -15.58 -16.39
C LYS A 496 1.52 -15.14 -17.03
N PHE A 497 1.61 -14.36 -18.09
CA PHE A 497 0.47 -14.01 -18.92
C PHE A 497 0.66 -14.53 -20.33
N GLY A 498 -0.42 -15.15 -20.85
CA GLY A 498 -0.42 -15.83 -22.14
C GLY A 498 -0.44 -14.87 -23.33
N PRO A 499 -0.38 -15.41 -24.56
CA PRO A 499 -0.46 -14.65 -25.79
C PRO A 499 -1.69 -13.74 -25.85
N GLY A 500 -1.48 -12.45 -26.18
CA GLY A 500 -2.55 -11.44 -26.28
C GLY A 500 -3.16 -11.01 -24.96
N GLN A 501 -2.72 -11.56 -23.84
CA GLN A 501 -3.22 -11.14 -22.52
C GLN A 501 -2.62 -9.81 -22.10
N GLU A 502 -3.42 -9.03 -21.36
CA GLU A 502 -3.06 -7.73 -20.81
C GLU A 502 -3.03 -7.78 -19.30
N ARG A 503 -2.15 -6.96 -18.69
CA ARG A 503 -2.10 -6.70 -17.24
C ARG A 503 -2.04 -5.21 -17.00
N GLU A 504 -2.83 -4.72 -16.06
CA GLU A 504 -2.79 -3.34 -15.61
C GLU A 504 -1.95 -3.21 -14.34
N PHE A 505 -1.11 -2.19 -14.31
CA PHE A 505 -0.20 -1.89 -13.22
C PHE A 505 -0.39 -0.47 -12.74
N TRP A 506 0.01 -0.20 -11.51
CA TRP A 506 -0.08 1.13 -10.92
C TRP A 506 0.99 1.33 -9.85
N ASP A 507 1.34 2.60 -9.65
CA ASP A 507 2.27 3.04 -8.62
C ASP A 507 1.85 4.40 -8.06
N LEU A 508 2.00 4.60 -6.74
CA LEU A 508 1.84 5.89 -6.06
C LEU A 508 3.19 6.55 -5.84
N PHE A 509 3.27 7.85 -6.14
CA PHE A 509 4.46 8.67 -5.99
C PHE A 509 4.16 9.97 -5.25
N ALA A 510 5.20 10.66 -4.74
CA ALA A 510 5.11 12.10 -4.60
C ALA A 510 5.07 12.73 -6.00
N LEU A 511 4.23 13.74 -6.17
CA LEU A 511 4.15 14.50 -7.42
C LEU A 511 4.38 15.98 -7.11
N PRO A 512 5.41 16.62 -7.75
CA PRO A 512 5.72 18.02 -7.46
C PRO A 512 4.54 18.93 -7.81
N GLU A 513 4.31 19.93 -6.98
CA GLU A 513 3.31 20.94 -7.23
C GLU A 513 3.62 21.68 -8.54
N GLY A 514 2.60 21.88 -9.38
CA GLY A 514 2.75 22.56 -10.67
C GLY A 514 3.39 21.73 -11.79
N ALA A 515 3.81 20.48 -11.53
CA ALA A 515 4.27 19.60 -12.61
C ALA A 515 3.13 19.34 -13.61
N SER A 516 3.37 19.69 -14.87
CA SER A 516 2.45 19.41 -15.99
C SER A 516 2.85 18.19 -16.80
N THR A 517 4.11 17.77 -16.69
CA THR A 517 4.67 16.62 -17.41
C THR A 517 5.79 16.02 -16.58
N MET A 518 5.88 14.69 -16.55
CA MET A 518 6.97 13.94 -15.93
C MET A 518 7.60 12.97 -16.92
N GLN A 519 8.90 12.75 -16.81
CA GLN A 519 9.54 11.63 -17.49
C GLN A 519 9.29 10.36 -16.68
N VAL A 520 8.72 9.35 -17.32
CA VAL A 520 8.38 8.05 -16.72
C VAL A 520 9.32 6.99 -17.26
N LYS A 521 9.92 6.22 -16.37
CA LYS A 521 10.72 5.03 -16.66
C LYS A 521 10.07 3.81 -16.02
N ILE A 522 9.75 2.79 -16.80
CA ILE A 522 9.18 1.53 -16.36
C ILE A 522 10.14 0.43 -16.81
N ALA A 523 10.75 -0.28 -15.89
CA ALA A 523 11.68 -1.38 -16.15
C ALA A 523 12.67 -1.06 -17.29
N SER A 524 12.79 -1.92 -18.29
CA SER A 524 13.68 -1.74 -19.46
C SER A 524 13.07 -0.90 -20.59
N PHE A 525 11.77 -0.54 -20.52
CA PHE A 525 11.16 0.29 -21.56
C PHE A 525 11.84 1.66 -21.69
N ARG A 526 11.70 2.28 -22.87
CA ARG A 526 12.21 3.64 -23.09
C ARG A 526 11.56 4.65 -22.15
N ASP A 527 12.25 5.75 -21.89
CA ASP A 527 11.69 6.85 -21.15
C ASP A 527 10.57 7.54 -21.94
N LEU A 528 9.47 7.87 -21.26
CA LEU A 528 8.30 8.53 -21.86
C LEU A 528 8.05 9.86 -21.15
N GLN A 529 7.65 10.89 -21.93
CA GLN A 529 7.16 12.15 -21.37
C GLN A 529 5.64 12.04 -21.20
N VAL A 530 5.19 11.98 -19.95
CA VAL A 530 3.80 11.73 -19.60
C VAL A 530 3.17 13.00 -19.02
N PRO A 531 2.07 13.50 -19.60
CA PRO A 531 1.35 14.64 -19.03
C PRO A 531 0.70 14.25 -17.69
N VAL A 532 0.69 15.20 -16.76
CA VAL A 532 -0.02 15.09 -15.49
C VAL A 532 -1.46 15.58 -15.68
N GLN A 533 -2.41 14.75 -15.29
CA GLN A 533 -3.85 14.99 -15.38
C GLN A 533 -4.42 15.47 -14.04
#